data_20ff1b90ae2c966ae197443eb5bf20ed
#
_entry.id   20ff1b90ae2c966ae197443eb5bf20ed
#
_cell.length_a   1.000
_cell.length_b   1.000
_cell.length_c   1.000
_cell.angle_alpha   90.00
_cell.angle_beta   90.00
_cell.angle_gamma   90.00
#
_symmetry.space_group_name_H-M   'P 1'
#
loop_
_entity.id
_entity.type
_entity.pdbx_description
1 polymer ?
#
loop_
_entity_poly.entity_id
_entity_poly.type
_entity_poly.pdbx_seq_one_letter_code
_entity_poly.pdbx_strand_id
1 'polypeptide(L)'
;MTSHWLFQLVLLAVLLAWVVGAYNRLVRLRAAIVSAWDQIVAALVKRSEAMAAVADAVRGPLAAEAGTLQALADGDAKQRAAADGVRLARARIADVSLWVSAEGALASPASRLRALIELQPALIHESDQGPQLAAALAAWGEAEPRIQFARQGFNDAVDRYNKAIHQVPTRLIASPLGFRSAGRV
;
A
#
# COMPACT_ATOMS: atom_id res chain seq x y z
N MET A 1 -49.17 -34.02 -5.19
CA MET A 1 -47.77 -34.01 -5.74
C MET A 1 -47.25 -32.63 -6.11
N THR A 2 -48.08 -31.61 -6.23
CA THR A 2 -47.68 -30.22 -6.67
C THR A 2 -46.98 -29.38 -5.60
N SER A 3 -47.09 -29.69 -4.32
CA SER A 3 -46.50 -28.87 -3.24
C SER A 3 -44.98 -29.05 -3.04
N HIS A 4 -44.43 -30.24 -3.33
CA HIS A 4 -43.01 -30.51 -3.12
C HIS A 4 -42.09 -29.79 -4.12
N TRP A 5 -42.48 -29.75 -5.41
CA TRP A 5 -41.69 -29.06 -6.40
C TRP A 5 -41.77 -27.54 -6.26
N LEU A 6 -42.89 -26.98 -5.86
CA LEU A 6 -43.01 -25.57 -5.49
C LEU A 6 -42.10 -25.22 -4.32
N PHE A 7 -42.08 -26.03 -3.28
CA PHE A 7 -41.15 -25.84 -2.17
C PHE A 7 -39.67 -25.88 -2.61
N GLN A 8 -39.35 -26.87 -3.48
CA GLN A 8 -37.95 -26.95 -4.03
C GLN A 8 -37.59 -25.74 -4.89
N LEU A 9 -38.51 -25.22 -5.67
CA LEU A 9 -38.28 -23.99 -6.48
C LEU A 9 -38.08 -22.76 -5.60
N VAL A 10 -38.88 -22.59 -4.56
CA VAL A 10 -38.71 -21.48 -3.58
C VAL A 10 -37.38 -21.61 -2.86
N LEU A 11 -37.03 -22.82 -2.40
CA LEU A 11 -35.74 -23.05 -1.74
C LEU A 11 -34.57 -22.74 -2.67
N LEU A 12 -34.62 -23.15 -3.94
CA LEU A 12 -33.62 -22.87 -4.94
C LEU A 12 -33.52 -21.35 -5.22
N ALA A 13 -34.65 -20.65 -5.33
CA ALA A 13 -34.66 -19.19 -5.52
C ALA A 13 -34.02 -18.45 -4.34
N VAL A 14 -34.33 -18.85 -3.09
CA VAL A 14 -33.70 -18.29 -1.88
C VAL A 14 -32.22 -18.57 -1.86
N LEU A 15 -31.77 -19.77 -2.22
CA LEU A 15 -30.36 -20.13 -2.29
C LEU A 15 -29.61 -19.29 -3.35
N LEU A 16 -30.20 -19.13 -4.54
CA LEU A 16 -29.61 -18.29 -5.58
C LEU A 16 -29.53 -16.82 -5.15
N ALA A 17 -30.57 -16.27 -4.58
CA ALA A 17 -30.56 -14.90 -4.04
C ALA A 17 -29.48 -14.72 -2.96
N TRP A 18 -29.30 -15.70 -2.08
CA TRP A 18 -28.25 -15.71 -1.08
C TRP A 18 -26.84 -15.74 -1.72
N VAL A 19 -26.61 -16.62 -2.73
CA VAL A 19 -25.31 -16.69 -3.45
C VAL A 19 -24.99 -15.35 -4.10
N VAL A 20 -25.95 -14.72 -4.76
CA VAL A 20 -25.76 -13.38 -5.39
C VAL A 20 -25.44 -12.33 -4.33
N GLY A 21 -26.15 -12.33 -3.20
CA GLY A 21 -25.89 -11.41 -2.09
C GLY A 21 -24.49 -11.58 -1.50
N ALA A 22 -24.07 -12.84 -1.28
CA ALA A 22 -22.73 -13.15 -0.78
C ALA A 22 -21.64 -12.75 -1.79
N TYR A 23 -21.83 -13.02 -3.07
CA TYR A 23 -20.93 -12.59 -4.13
C TYR A 23 -20.76 -11.06 -4.15
N ASN A 24 -21.87 -10.32 -4.18
CA ASN A 24 -21.85 -8.85 -4.16
C ASN A 24 -21.16 -8.30 -2.91
N ARG A 25 -21.34 -8.94 -1.75
CA ARG A 25 -20.63 -8.58 -0.53
C ARG A 25 -19.11 -8.76 -0.68
N LEU A 26 -18.66 -9.90 -1.22
CA LEU A 26 -17.23 -10.17 -1.41
C LEU A 26 -16.60 -9.22 -2.43
N VAL A 27 -17.30 -8.89 -3.51
CA VAL A 27 -16.85 -7.91 -4.50
C VAL A 27 -16.66 -6.53 -3.86
N ARG A 28 -17.61 -6.08 -3.03
CA ARG A 28 -17.49 -4.79 -2.31
C ARG A 28 -16.32 -4.79 -1.33
N LEU A 29 -16.12 -5.87 -0.57
CA LEU A 29 -14.99 -5.98 0.35
C LEU A 29 -13.65 -5.97 -0.39
N ARG A 30 -13.57 -6.61 -1.56
CA ARG A 30 -12.40 -6.58 -2.42
C ARG A 30 -12.14 -5.19 -3.00
N ALA A 31 -13.17 -4.47 -3.39
CA ALA A 31 -13.05 -3.08 -3.83
C ALA A 31 -12.55 -2.16 -2.71
N ALA A 32 -12.98 -2.40 -1.48
CA ALA A 32 -12.49 -1.66 -0.31
C ALA A 32 -10.99 -1.85 -0.06
N ILE A 33 -10.42 -3.05 -0.33
CA ILE A 33 -8.97 -3.28 -0.27
C ILE A 33 -8.24 -2.42 -1.30
N VAL A 34 -8.74 -2.38 -2.54
CA VAL A 34 -8.12 -1.58 -3.61
C VAL A 34 -8.17 -0.09 -3.25
N SER A 35 -9.31 0.41 -2.78
CA SER A 35 -9.45 1.80 -2.35
C SER A 35 -8.52 2.17 -1.18
N ALA A 36 -8.36 1.25 -0.21
CA ALA A 36 -7.42 1.47 0.89
C ALA A 36 -5.96 1.43 0.41
N TRP A 37 -5.64 0.60 -0.58
CA TRP A 37 -4.33 0.59 -1.22
C TRP A 37 -4.03 1.90 -1.95
N ASP A 38 -5.00 2.46 -2.66
CA ASP A 38 -4.84 3.75 -3.36
C ASP A 38 -4.49 4.89 -2.38
N GLN A 39 -4.94 4.82 -1.12
CA GLN A 39 -4.54 5.78 -0.07
C GLN A 39 -3.07 5.62 0.32
N ILE A 40 -2.56 4.37 0.42
CA ILE A 40 -1.13 4.11 0.61
C ILE A 40 -0.34 4.70 -0.55
N VAL A 41 -0.72 4.40 -1.79
CA VAL A 41 -0.04 4.90 -3.00
C VAL A 41 -0.01 6.43 -3.02
N ALA A 42 -1.10 7.11 -2.69
CA ALA A 42 -1.13 8.56 -2.61
C ALA A 42 -0.15 9.14 -1.58
N ALA A 43 -0.02 8.49 -0.42
CA ALA A 43 0.95 8.89 0.61
C ALA A 43 2.41 8.59 0.18
N LEU A 44 2.65 7.46 -0.52
CA LEU A 44 3.95 7.12 -1.09
C LEU A 44 4.41 8.12 -2.15
N VAL A 45 3.51 8.60 -3.01
CA VAL A 45 3.81 9.64 -4.00
C VAL A 45 4.32 10.91 -3.30
N LYS A 46 3.66 11.34 -2.22
CA LYS A 46 4.09 12.52 -1.45
C LYS A 46 5.46 12.31 -0.80
N ARG A 47 5.72 11.12 -0.27
CA ARG A 47 7.05 10.78 0.26
C ARG A 47 8.11 10.80 -0.84
N SER A 48 7.83 10.21 -2.00
CA SER A 48 8.73 10.17 -3.15
C SER A 48 9.08 11.59 -3.65
N GLU A 49 8.08 12.47 -3.80
CA GLU A 49 8.28 13.87 -4.17
C GLU A 49 9.19 14.59 -3.16
N ALA A 50 8.94 14.40 -1.86
CA ALA A 50 9.74 15.01 -0.81
C ALA A 50 11.18 14.47 -0.77
N MET A 51 11.38 13.16 -0.91
CA MET A 51 12.70 12.54 -0.98
C MET A 51 13.50 13.04 -2.19
N ALA A 52 12.85 13.17 -3.35
CA ALA A 52 13.49 13.72 -4.55
C ALA A 52 13.92 15.19 -4.34
N ALA A 53 13.05 16.01 -3.74
CA ALA A 53 13.37 17.40 -3.43
C ALA A 53 14.54 17.52 -2.43
N VAL A 54 14.59 16.67 -1.41
CA VAL A 54 15.75 16.60 -0.50
C VAL A 54 17.02 16.22 -1.25
N ALA A 55 16.97 15.15 -2.07
CA ALA A 55 18.13 14.68 -2.83
C ALA A 55 18.65 15.77 -3.80
N ASP A 56 17.75 16.51 -4.45
CA ASP A 56 18.13 17.60 -5.38
C ASP A 56 18.78 18.76 -4.63
N ALA A 57 18.25 19.17 -3.47
CA ALA A 57 18.80 20.27 -2.67
C ALA A 57 20.22 19.96 -2.13
N VAL A 58 20.52 18.69 -1.86
CA VAL A 58 21.84 18.30 -1.31
C VAL A 58 22.81 17.76 -2.36
N ARG A 59 22.43 17.64 -3.61
CA ARG A 59 23.23 17.04 -4.68
C ARG A 59 24.62 17.69 -4.85
N GLY A 60 24.67 19.01 -4.80
CA GLY A 60 25.93 19.76 -4.88
C GLY A 60 26.79 19.59 -3.63
N PRO A 61 26.28 19.96 -2.45
CA PRO A 61 27.01 19.83 -1.19
C PRO A 61 27.43 18.41 -0.84
N LEU A 62 26.62 17.41 -1.17
CA LEU A 62 26.89 15.99 -0.91
C LEU A 62 27.34 15.22 -2.17
N ALA A 63 28.08 15.86 -3.07
CA ALA A 63 28.56 15.23 -4.31
C ALA A 63 29.39 13.96 -4.06
N ALA A 64 30.13 13.89 -2.95
CA ALA A 64 30.89 12.70 -2.54
C ALA A 64 29.96 11.51 -2.16
N GLU A 65 28.71 11.76 -1.84
CA GLU A 65 27.69 10.78 -1.44
C GLU A 65 26.71 10.42 -2.59
N ALA A 66 27.12 10.65 -3.84
CA ALA A 66 26.31 10.37 -5.02
C ALA A 66 25.74 8.94 -5.04
N GLY A 67 26.51 7.96 -4.51
CA GLY A 67 26.06 6.58 -4.37
C GLY A 67 24.86 6.42 -3.42
N THR A 68 24.79 7.20 -2.34
CA THR A 68 23.65 7.20 -1.41
C THR A 68 22.41 7.80 -2.08
N LEU A 69 22.58 8.91 -2.81
CA LEU A 69 21.49 9.55 -3.54
C LEU A 69 20.94 8.63 -4.65
N GLN A 70 21.81 7.94 -5.38
CA GLN A 70 21.42 6.98 -6.40
C GLN A 70 20.68 5.78 -5.78
N ALA A 71 21.21 5.23 -4.68
CA ALA A 71 20.56 4.12 -3.97
C ALA A 71 19.15 4.50 -3.45
N LEU A 72 18.96 5.74 -2.99
CA LEU A 72 17.66 6.26 -2.60
C LEU A 72 16.69 6.29 -3.80
N ALA A 73 17.13 6.85 -4.93
CA ALA A 73 16.31 6.95 -6.14
C ALA A 73 15.92 5.56 -6.69
N ASP A 74 16.88 4.63 -6.75
CA ASP A 74 16.65 3.26 -7.21
C ASP A 74 15.72 2.50 -6.27
N GLY A 75 15.88 2.70 -4.95
CA GLY A 75 15.02 2.12 -3.93
C GLY A 75 13.58 2.62 -4.04
N ASP A 76 13.39 3.93 -4.22
CA ASP A 76 12.08 4.55 -4.43
C ASP A 76 11.41 4.04 -5.72
N ALA A 77 12.15 3.94 -6.81
CA ALA A 77 11.63 3.42 -8.07
C ALA A 77 11.18 1.95 -7.94
N LYS A 78 11.98 1.11 -7.29
CA LYS A 78 11.62 -0.30 -7.01
C LYS A 78 10.39 -0.43 -6.12
N GLN A 79 10.32 0.41 -5.08
CA GLN A 79 9.19 0.43 -4.15
C GLN A 79 7.89 0.85 -4.86
N ARG A 80 7.93 1.86 -5.73
CA ARG A 80 6.77 2.27 -6.54
C ARG A 80 6.34 1.18 -7.52
N ALA A 81 7.27 0.56 -8.23
CA ALA A 81 6.97 -0.55 -9.13
C ALA A 81 6.31 -1.72 -8.40
N ALA A 82 6.79 -2.05 -7.18
CA ALA A 82 6.18 -3.08 -6.36
C ALA A 82 4.77 -2.67 -5.88
N ALA A 83 4.54 -1.38 -5.56
CA ALA A 83 3.23 -0.85 -5.19
C ALA A 83 2.20 -0.98 -6.33
N ASP A 84 2.60 -0.70 -7.57
CA ASP A 84 1.77 -0.93 -8.75
C ASP A 84 1.44 -2.42 -8.93
N GLY A 85 2.40 -3.31 -8.66
CA GLY A 85 2.19 -4.75 -8.64
C GLY A 85 1.09 -5.19 -7.68
N VAL A 86 1.06 -4.67 -6.47
CA VAL A 86 0.00 -4.95 -5.46
C VAL A 86 -1.37 -4.52 -5.98
N ARG A 87 -1.46 -3.36 -6.59
CA ARG A 87 -2.71 -2.83 -7.17
C ARG A 87 -3.24 -3.71 -8.28
N LEU A 88 -2.40 -4.05 -9.25
CA LEU A 88 -2.75 -4.90 -10.41
C LEU A 88 -3.14 -6.31 -9.98
N ALA A 89 -2.44 -6.86 -9.00
CA ALA A 89 -2.68 -8.20 -8.48
C ALA A 89 -3.79 -8.25 -7.40
N ARG A 90 -4.45 -7.13 -7.11
CA ARG A 90 -5.52 -7.03 -6.10
C ARG A 90 -5.08 -7.56 -4.73
N ALA A 91 -3.92 -7.11 -4.26
CA ALA A 91 -3.33 -7.44 -2.96
C ALA A 91 -3.08 -8.94 -2.73
N ARG A 92 -2.60 -9.67 -3.76
CA ARG A 92 -2.14 -11.04 -3.53
C ARG A 92 -0.97 -11.05 -2.54
N ILE A 93 -0.89 -12.08 -1.72
CA ILE A 93 0.12 -12.20 -0.65
C ILE A 93 1.54 -12.02 -1.19
N ALA A 94 1.88 -12.65 -2.32
CA ALA A 94 3.22 -12.55 -2.91
C ALA A 94 3.58 -11.11 -3.32
N ASP A 95 2.64 -10.38 -3.93
CA ASP A 95 2.89 -9.01 -4.39
C ASP A 95 3.00 -8.04 -3.20
N VAL A 96 2.19 -8.24 -2.15
CA VAL A 96 2.31 -7.48 -0.90
C VAL A 96 3.64 -7.75 -0.21
N SER A 97 4.10 -9.02 -0.16
CA SER A 97 5.40 -9.36 0.42
C SER A 97 6.57 -8.75 -0.36
N LEU A 98 6.47 -8.69 -1.69
CA LEU A 98 7.46 -8.02 -2.53
C LEU A 98 7.53 -6.52 -2.23
N TRP A 99 6.37 -5.86 -2.08
CA TRP A 99 6.32 -4.45 -1.71
C TRP A 99 6.91 -4.19 -0.31
N VAL A 100 6.58 -5.03 0.69
CA VAL A 100 7.16 -4.92 2.05
C VAL A 100 8.69 -5.05 2.02
N SER A 101 9.21 -5.97 1.19
CA SER A 101 10.66 -6.13 1.00
C SER A 101 11.30 -4.89 0.36
N ALA A 102 10.67 -4.33 -0.68
CA ALA A 102 11.14 -3.12 -1.36
C ALA A 102 11.12 -1.90 -0.42
N GLU A 103 10.08 -1.78 0.41
CA GLU A 103 9.98 -0.74 1.45
C GLU A 103 11.10 -0.86 2.49
N GLY A 104 11.39 -2.08 2.95
CA GLY A 104 12.50 -2.35 3.85
C GLY A 104 13.86 -2.02 3.25
N ALA A 105 14.07 -2.30 1.97
CA ALA A 105 15.31 -1.97 1.26
C ALA A 105 15.52 -0.45 1.10
N LEU A 106 14.45 0.33 0.96
CA LEU A 106 14.52 1.80 0.88
C LEU A 106 14.92 2.44 2.22
N ALA A 107 14.63 1.79 3.35
CA ALA A 107 14.88 2.36 4.69
C ALA A 107 16.35 2.70 4.94
N SER A 108 17.29 1.87 4.48
CA SER A 108 18.73 2.08 4.69
C SER A 108 19.28 3.33 3.99
N PRO A 109 19.13 3.53 2.67
CA PRO A 109 19.59 4.75 2.03
C PRO A 109 18.84 6.00 2.53
N ALA A 110 17.57 5.88 2.88
CA ALA A 110 16.77 6.97 3.45
C ALA A 110 17.31 7.43 4.81
N SER A 111 17.60 6.51 5.73
CA SER A 111 18.17 6.83 7.05
C SER A 111 19.59 7.37 6.93
N ARG A 112 20.40 6.83 6.00
CA ARG A 112 21.75 7.33 5.75
C ARG A 112 21.73 8.79 5.26
N LEU A 113 20.84 9.11 4.30
CA LEU A 113 20.73 10.49 3.81
C LEU A 113 20.33 11.46 4.92
N ARG A 114 19.34 11.09 5.75
CA ARG A 114 18.94 11.92 6.91
C ARG A 114 20.10 12.16 7.86
N ALA A 115 20.84 11.11 8.21
CA ALA A 115 21.98 11.22 9.10
C ALA A 115 23.10 12.14 8.52
N LEU A 116 23.37 12.07 7.21
CA LEU A 116 24.33 12.96 6.54
C LEU A 116 23.92 14.43 6.62
N ILE A 117 22.63 14.72 6.47
CA ILE A 117 22.09 16.07 6.59
C ILE A 117 22.16 16.56 8.04
N GLU A 118 21.82 15.72 9.02
CA GLU A 118 21.89 16.04 10.44
C GLU A 118 23.32 16.35 10.91
N LEU A 119 24.33 15.70 10.33
CA LEU A 119 25.74 15.96 10.60
C LEU A 119 26.25 17.27 10.00
N GLN A 120 25.50 17.90 9.10
CA GLN A 120 25.88 19.12 8.38
C GLN A 120 24.79 20.21 8.51
N PRO A 121 24.56 20.79 9.69
CA PRO A 121 23.51 21.79 9.91
C PRO A 121 23.65 23.03 9.01
N ALA A 122 24.87 23.34 8.53
CA ALA A 122 25.12 24.40 7.58
C ALA A 122 24.32 24.24 6.27
N LEU A 123 23.97 23.01 5.86
CA LEU A 123 23.12 22.77 4.70
C LEU A 123 21.74 23.43 4.81
N ILE A 124 21.21 23.52 6.02
CA ILE A 124 19.91 24.13 6.30
C ILE A 124 20.04 25.62 6.61
N HIS A 125 21.07 26.02 7.37
CA HIS A 125 21.15 27.37 7.93
C HIS A 125 21.97 28.36 7.11
N GLU A 126 22.92 27.87 6.31
CA GLU A 126 23.89 28.71 5.62
C GLU A 126 23.84 28.58 4.09
N SER A 127 23.09 27.60 3.54
CA SER A 127 23.00 27.41 2.10
C SER A 127 21.83 28.17 1.49
N ASP A 128 21.97 28.61 0.24
CA ASP A 128 20.89 29.25 -0.53
C ASP A 128 19.69 28.33 -0.72
N GLN A 129 19.90 27.02 -0.65
CA GLN A 129 18.84 26.00 -0.75
C GLN A 129 18.32 25.54 0.63
N GLY A 130 18.83 26.11 1.71
CA GLY A 130 18.44 25.72 3.08
C GLY A 130 16.94 25.75 3.36
N PRO A 131 16.22 26.83 3.00
CA PRO A 131 14.77 26.87 3.18
C PRO A 131 14.01 25.79 2.40
N GLN A 132 14.42 25.48 1.17
CA GLN A 132 13.85 24.42 0.34
C GLN A 132 14.13 23.04 0.94
N LEU A 133 15.37 22.82 1.40
CA LEU A 133 15.76 21.57 2.09
C LEU A 133 14.95 21.36 3.37
N ALA A 134 14.80 22.39 4.19
CA ALA A 134 14.00 22.33 5.41
C ALA A 134 12.53 21.99 5.12
N ALA A 135 11.93 22.64 4.12
CA ALA A 135 10.55 22.36 3.70
C ALA A 135 10.40 20.91 3.17
N ALA A 136 11.37 20.44 2.37
CA ALA A 136 11.34 19.08 1.82
C ALA A 136 11.50 18.02 2.94
N LEU A 137 12.38 18.25 3.92
CA LEU A 137 12.54 17.37 5.09
C LEU A 137 11.27 17.33 5.94
N ALA A 138 10.60 18.46 6.15
CA ALA A 138 9.34 18.53 6.85
C ALA A 138 8.26 17.75 6.09
N ALA A 139 8.12 17.94 4.79
CA ALA A 139 7.18 17.18 3.95
C ALA A 139 7.44 15.67 3.97
N TRP A 140 8.72 15.27 3.97
CA TRP A 140 9.09 13.85 4.13
C TRP A 140 8.66 13.32 5.50
N GLY A 141 8.93 14.08 6.58
CA GLY A 141 8.51 13.72 7.93
C GLY A 141 7.00 13.57 8.08
N GLU A 142 6.21 14.44 7.41
CA GLU A 142 4.75 14.37 7.42
C GLU A 142 4.17 13.19 6.61
N ALA A 143 4.89 12.71 5.61
CA ALA A 143 4.43 11.58 4.79
C ALA A 143 4.44 10.25 5.57
N GLU A 144 5.41 10.05 6.48
CA GLU A 144 5.56 8.80 7.21
C GLU A 144 4.34 8.42 8.08
N PRO A 145 3.81 9.29 8.96
CA PRO A 145 2.61 8.97 9.73
C PRO A 145 1.38 8.76 8.84
N ARG A 146 1.29 9.43 7.69
CA ARG A 146 0.19 9.22 6.72
C ARG A 146 0.25 7.83 6.11
N ILE A 147 1.46 7.35 5.76
CA ILE A 147 1.68 5.98 5.27
C ILE A 147 1.27 4.97 6.34
N GLN A 148 1.69 5.17 7.59
CA GLN A 148 1.34 4.26 8.70
C GLN A 148 -0.18 4.21 8.93
N PHE A 149 -0.85 5.35 8.91
CA PHE A 149 -2.31 5.40 9.02
C PHE A 149 -3.02 4.67 7.86
N ALA A 150 -2.55 4.90 6.62
CA ALA A 150 -3.09 4.24 5.44
C ALA A 150 -2.87 2.71 5.49
N ARG A 151 -1.71 2.24 5.99
CA ARG A 151 -1.42 0.81 6.22
C ARG A 151 -2.42 0.17 7.19
N GLN A 152 -2.77 0.86 8.28
CA GLN A 152 -3.78 0.36 9.22
C GLN A 152 -5.12 0.18 8.52
N GLY A 153 -5.59 1.20 7.78
CA GLY A 153 -6.83 1.12 7.02
C GLY A 153 -6.84 -0.01 5.98
N PHE A 154 -5.71 -0.25 5.31
CA PHE A 154 -5.53 -1.36 4.38
C PHE A 154 -5.62 -2.71 5.10
N ASN A 155 -4.89 -2.89 6.20
CA ASN A 155 -4.93 -4.13 6.99
C ASN A 155 -6.33 -4.43 7.51
N ASP A 156 -7.07 -3.41 7.96
CA ASP A 156 -8.47 -3.55 8.40
C ASP A 156 -9.40 -4.00 7.25
N ALA A 157 -9.19 -3.50 6.04
CA ALA A 157 -9.94 -3.91 4.87
C ALA A 157 -9.62 -5.36 4.48
N VAL A 158 -8.34 -5.76 4.51
CA VAL A 158 -7.87 -7.13 4.29
C VAL A 158 -8.46 -8.09 5.31
N ASP A 159 -8.45 -7.74 6.59
CA ASP A 159 -8.97 -8.60 7.65
C ASP A 159 -10.48 -8.82 7.51
N ARG A 160 -11.24 -7.76 7.20
CA ARG A 160 -12.69 -7.89 6.93
C ARG A 160 -12.98 -8.79 5.74
N TYR A 161 -12.21 -8.66 4.66
CA TYR A 161 -12.33 -9.50 3.48
C TYR A 161 -11.94 -10.95 3.78
N ASN A 162 -10.77 -11.18 4.39
CA ASN A 162 -10.30 -12.52 4.74
C ASN A 162 -11.25 -13.23 5.68
N LYS A 163 -11.77 -12.52 6.69
CA LYS A 163 -12.82 -13.05 7.57
C LYS A 163 -14.07 -13.48 6.80
N ALA A 164 -14.51 -12.65 5.84
CA ALA A 164 -15.72 -12.94 5.06
C ALA A 164 -15.58 -14.18 4.17
N ILE A 165 -14.42 -14.40 3.52
CA ILE A 165 -14.19 -15.57 2.64
C ILE A 165 -14.04 -16.88 3.43
N HIS A 166 -13.68 -16.82 4.72
CA HIS A 166 -13.53 -18.01 5.57
C HIS A 166 -14.76 -18.32 6.41
N GLN A 167 -15.73 -17.41 6.52
CA GLN A 167 -16.98 -17.64 7.24
C GLN A 167 -17.91 -18.60 6.51
N VAL A 168 -18.49 -19.58 7.24
CA VAL A 168 -19.59 -20.40 6.74
C VAL A 168 -20.87 -19.54 6.74
N PRO A 169 -21.70 -19.61 5.72
CA PRO A 169 -21.62 -20.49 4.53
C PRO A 169 -20.83 -19.91 3.34
N THR A 170 -20.35 -18.65 3.40
CA THR A 170 -19.66 -17.95 2.29
C THR A 170 -18.43 -18.72 1.78
N ARG A 171 -17.72 -19.41 2.67
CA ARG A 171 -16.57 -20.25 2.33
C ARG A 171 -16.85 -21.27 1.23
N LEU A 172 -18.09 -21.81 1.18
CA LEU A 172 -18.47 -22.82 0.20
C LEU A 172 -18.50 -22.29 -1.23
N ILE A 173 -18.76 -20.99 -1.40
CA ILE A 173 -18.85 -20.34 -2.70
C ILE A 173 -17.61 -19.48 -3.02
N ALA A 174 -16.85 -19.05 -2.02
CA ALA A 174 -15.72 -18.13 -2.22
C ALA A 174 -14.63 -18.77 -3.11
N SER A 175 -14.20 -20.00 -2.80
CA SER A 175 -13.15 -20.69 -3.55
C SER A 175 -13.53 -20.99 -5.01
N PRO A 176 -14.70 -21.57 -5.33
CA PRO A 176 -15.15 -21.77 -6.71
C PRO A 176 -15.27 -20.46 -7.52
N LEU A 177 -15.62 -19.35 -6.87
CA LEU A 177 -15.74 -18.03 -7.49
C LEU A 177 -14.42 -17.25 -7.59
N GLY A 178 -13.29 -17.89 -7.25
CA GLY A 178 -11.96 -17.31 -7.39
C GLY A 178 -11.59 -16.25 -6.34
N PHE A 179 -12.31 -16.21 -5.20
CA PHE A 179 -11.91 -15.37 -4.06
C PHE A 179 -10.82 -16.08 -3.24
N ARG A 180 -9.66 -15.44 -3.15
CA ARG A 180 -8.49 -15.93 -2.40
C ARG A 180 -8.11 -14.91 -1.33
N SER A 181 -7.42 -15.36 -0.28
CA SER A 181 -6.92 -14.48 0.79
C SER A 181 -6.02 -13.39 0.23
N ALA A 182 -6.19 -12.17 0.77
CA ALA A 182 -5.34 -11.04 0.52
C ALA A 182 -4.22 -10.94 1.56
N GLY A 183 -3.05 -10.38 1.14
CA GLY A 183 -1.90 -10.15 2.02
C GLY A 183 -2.06 -8.88 2.85
N ARG A 184 -1.36 -8.83 4.00
CA ARG A 184 -1.24 -7.66 4.91
C ARG A 184 0.12 -7.00 4.75
N VAL A 185 0.19 -5.70 5.06
CA VAL A 185 1.42 -4.90 5.09
C VAL A 185 1.88 -4.60 6.51
#